data_b691006b52f4e4d2fb87602bcbfb50d1
#
_entry.id   b691006b52f4e4d2fb87602bcbfb50d1
#
_cell.length_a   1.000
_cell.length_b   1.000
_cell.length_c   1.000
_cell.angle_alpha   90.00
_cell.angle_beta   90.00
_cell.angle_gamma   90.00
#
_symmetry.space_group_name_H-M   'P 1'
#
loop_
_entity.id
_entity.type
_entity.pdbx_description
1 polymer ?
#
loop_
_entity_poly.entity_id
_entity_poly.type
_entity_poly.pdbx_seq_one_letter_code
_entity_poly.pdbx_strand_id
1 'polypeptide(L)'
;KSSNLCTEIVEYSDSNETAVCNLASISLSSMVDKENKKFDYEKLHSITKVITKNLDNVININFYPTEKTKRSNMKHRPIGIGVQGLADALIMLDLPFTSNESKEVNKLIFETIYHASLEASNEISIERTKILTRYKGKEWQRKLIPDFEAIMAENGKSFCGAYSSFENSPAHKGILQFDMWNVKPSDRYDWSRLKKSIKKYGLRNSLLVAPMPTASTAQILGNNECFEPLTSNIYSRRTLAGEFLVVNKYLQDDLTKLGFWNETIKNSIIENKGSIQHFIQIPNEIKEKYKIVWEMKMKDIIDMAADRGAYICQSQSLNLWMEEPTN
;
A
#
# COMPACT_ATOMS: atom_id res chain seq x y z
N LYS A 1 -20.85 0.85 -9.21
CA LYS A 1 -19.70 0.92 -8.32
C LYS A 1 -19.65 -0.36 -7.50
N SER A 2 -18.49 -0.98 -7.41
CA SER A 2 -18.28 -2.21 -6.64
C SER A 2 -17.03 -2.10 -5.81
N SER A 3 -16.99 -2.87 -4.71
CA SER A 3 -15.83 -3.08 -3.87
C SER A 3 -15.62 -4.59 -3.72
N ASN A 4 -14.42 -5.01 -3.33
CA ASN A 4 -14.10 -6.41 -3.04
C ASN A 4 -14.44 -6.76 -1.57
N LEU A 5 -14.23 -8.04 -1.21
CA LEU A 5 -14.47 -8.56 0.14
C LEU A 5 -13.71 -7.77 1.21
N CYS A 6 -12.45 -7.42 0.94
CA CYS A 6 -11.57 -6.74 1.89
C CYS A 6 -11.67 -5.20 1.85
N THR A 7 -12.55 -4.65 1.01
CA THR A 7 -12.92 -3.23 0.89
C THR A 7 -11.85 -2.24 0.40
N GLU A 8 -10.62 -2.67 0.10
CA GLU A 8 -9.55 -1.81 -0.41
C GLU A 8 -9.76 -1.38 -1.87
N ILE A 9 -10.52 -2.15 -2.65
CA ILE A 9 -10.73 -1.91 -4.07
C ILE A 9 -12.01 -1.11 -4.30
N VAL A 10 -11.87 0.01 -5.02
CA VAL A 10 -13.00 0.81 -5.52
C VAL A 10 -12.80 1.08 -6.99
N GLU A 11 -13.34 0.22 -7.83
CA GLU A 11 -13.21 0.25 -9.28
C GLU A 11 -14.57 0.30 -9.97
N TYR A 12 -14.57 0.67 -11.24
CA TYR A 12 -15.80 0.75 -12.05
C TYR A 12 -16.22 -0.63 -12.54
N SER A 13 -17.50 -0.93 -12.38
CA SER A 13 -18.16 -2.10 -12.99
C SER A 13 -19.55 -1.72 -13.47
N ASP A 14 -19.99 -2.33 -14.59
CA ASP A 14 -21.34 -2.22 -15.15
C ASP A 14 -21.76 -3.51 -15.84
N SER A 15 -22.79 -3.46 -16.68
CA SER A 15 -23.27 -4.63 -17.45
C SER A 15 -22.25 -5.16 -18.47
N ASN A 16 -21.28 -4.35 -18.90
CA ASN A 16 -20.30 -4.65 -19.94
C ASN A 16 -18.88 -4.83 -19.43
N GLU A 17 -18.59 -4.31 -18.25
CA GLU A 17 -17.26 -4.30 -17.64
C GLU A 17 -17.32 -4.82 -16.20
N THR A 18 -16.41 -5.73 -15.85
CA THR A 18 -16.24 -6.23 -14.49
C THR A 18 -14.82 -5.88 -14.02
N ALA A 19 -14.74 -5.11 -12.95
CA ALA A 19 -13.46 -4.72 -12.37
C ALA A 19 -12.64 -5.92 -11.90
N VAL A 20 -11.33 -5.86 -12.15
CA VAL A 20 -10.33 -6.83 -11.68
C VAL A 20 -9.09 -6.07 -11.28
N CYS A 21 -8.58 -6.30 -10.08
CA CYS A 21 -7.38 -5.65 -9.58
C CYS A 21 -6.14 -6.56 -9.66
N ASN A 22 -4.97 -5.92 -9.86
CA ASN A 22 -3.67 -6.53 -9.76
C ASN A 22 -2.95 -5.89 -8.58
N LEU A 23 -2.55 -6.70 -7.59
CA LEU A 23 -2.11 -6.24 -6.29
C LEU A 23 -0.63 -6.54 -6.03
N ALA A 24 0.04 -5.64 -5.33
CA ALA A 24 1.34 -5.88 -4.72
C ALA A 24 1.46 -5.12 -3.41
N SER A 25 2.23 -5.66 -2.46
CA SER A 25 2.50 -5.02 -1.17
C SER A 25 3.99 -4.85 -0.92
N ILE A 26 4.37 -3.71 -0.35
CA ILE A 26 5.75 -3.34 -0.04
C ILE A 26 6.05 -3.64 1.43
N SER A 27 7.13 -4.38 1.69
CA SER A 27 7.61 -4.61 3.05
C SER A 27 8.29 -3.35 3.59
N LEU A 28 7.62 -2.64 4.50
CA LEU A 28 8.12 -1.40 5.09
C LEU A 28 9.33 -1.62 6.03
N SER A 29 9.40 -2.77 6.68
CA SER A 29 10.53 -3.13 7.54
C SER A 29 11.86 -3.14 6.79
N SER A 30 11.85 -3.44 5.48
CA SER A 30 13.06 -3.41 4.64
C SER A 30 13.52 -2.02 4.23
N MET A 31 12.75 -0.97 4.57
CA MET A 31 13.06 0.44 4.33
C MET A 31 13.66 1.13 5.55
N VAL A 32 13.82 0.43 6.67
CA VAL A 32 14.34 1.04 7.90
C VAL A 32 15.84 0.76 8.05
N ASP A 33 16.61 1.83 8.18
CA ASP A 33 17.97 1.79 8.70
C ASP A 33 17.90 1.68 10.23
N LYS A 34 18.17 0.47 10.74
CA LYS A 34 18.09 0.17 12.18
C LYS A 34 19.16 0.88 13.02
N GLU A 35 20.33 1.11 12.44
CA GLU A 35 21.45 1.73 13.16
C GLU A 35 21.19 3.20 13.39
N ASN A 36 20.72 3.90 12.35
CA ASN A 36 20.45 5.34 12.39
C ASN A 36 19.00 5.69 12.75
N LYS A 37 18.13 4.69 12.95
CA LYS A 37 16.69 4.88 13.23
C LYS A 37 16.01 5.80 12.20
N LYS A 38 16.27 5.54 10.93
CA LYS A 38 15.74 6.35 9.81
C LYS A 38 14.96 5.50 8.82
N PHE A 39 13.88 6.06 8.32
CA PHE A 39 13.13 5.47 7.23
C PHE A 39 13.65 5.97 5.88
N ASP A 40 13.95 5.05 4.97
CA ASP A 40 14.49 5.34 3.64
C ASP A 40 13.36 5.56 2.63
N TYR A 41 12.91 6.80 2.52
CA TYR A 41 11.87 7.20 1.57
C TYR A 41 12.34 7.15 0.11
N GLU A 42 13.63 7.33 -0.16
CA GLU A 42 14.18 7.27 -1.52
C GLU A 42 14.16 5.83 -2.05
N LYS A 43 14.52 4.88 -1.22
CA LYS A 43 14.40 3.45 -1.51
C LYS A 43 12.94 3.06 -1.72
N LEU A 44 12.03 3.52 -0.84
CA LEU A 44 10.59 3.30 -0.99
C LEU A 44 10.07 3.83 -2.32
N HIS A 45 10.44 5.07 -2.68
CA HIS A 45 10.07 5.70 -3.94
C HIS A 45 10.54 4.88 -5.14
N SER A 46 11.81 4.49 -5.16
CA SER A 46 12.41 3.72 -6.25
C SER A 46 11.75 2.34 -6.43
N ILE A 47 11.51 1.62 -5.32
CA ILE A 47 10.84 0.30 -5.35
C ILE A 47 9.39 0.45 -5.83
N THR A 48 8.69 1.47 -5.38
CA THR A 48 7.30 1.74 -5.82
C THR A 48 7.23 1.94 -7.33
N LYS A 49 8.17 2.65 -7.93
CA LYS A 49 8.24 2.82 -9.40
C LYS A 49 8.42 1.48 -10.12
N VAL A 50 9.28 0.62 -9.61
CA VAL A 50 9.48 -0.74 -10.18
C VAL A 50 8.18 -1.56 -10.08
N ILE A 51 7.54 -1.57 -8.93
CA ILE A 51 6.28 -2.28 -8.70
C ILE A 51 5.18 -1.78 -9.64
N THR A 52 5.06 -0.48 -9.83
CA THR A 52 4.09 0.13 -10.75
C THR A 52 4.29 -0.39 -12.18
N LYS A 53 5.53 -0.42 -12.67
CA LYS A 53 5.87 -0.97 -13.99
C LYS A 53 5.56 -2.46 -14.10
N ASN A 54 5.88 -3.22 -13.05
CA ASN A 54 5.61 -4.66 -13.03
C ASN A 54 4.11 -4.96 -13.04
N LEU A 55 3.30 -4.25 -12.24
CA LEU A 55 1.84 -4.45 -12.22
C LEU A 55 1.19 -4.01 -13.54
N ASP A 56 1.68 -2.93 -14.19
CA ASP A 56 1.21 -2.58 -15.53
C ASP A 56 1.49 -3.70 -16.55
N ASN A 57 2.66 -4.34 -16.47
CA ASN A 57 2.98 -5.48 -17.32
C ASN A 57 2.11 -6.71 -17.02
N VAL A 58 1.80 -6.98 -15.74
CA VAL A 58 0.90 -8.08 -15.36
C VAL A 58 -0.46 -7.93 -16.04
N ILE A 59 -1.00 -6.73 -16.17
CA ILE A 59 -2.28 -6.50 -16.89
C ILE A 59 -2.23 -7.05 -18.32
N ASN A 60 -1.09 -6.95 -19.00
CA ASN A 60 -0.96 -7.41 -20.39
C ASN A 60 -0.90 -8.93 -20.52
N ILE A 61 -0.33 -9.63 -19.54
CA ILE A 61 -0.03 -11.08 -19.61
C ILE A 61 -0.96 -11.93 -18.73
N ASN A 62 -1.82 -11.29 -17.95
CA ASN A 62 -2.71 -11.99 -17.02
C ASN A 62 -3.77 -12.82 -17.76
N PHE A 63 -4.22 -13.89 -17.12
CA PHE A 63 -5.38 -14.65 -17.57
C PHE A 63 -6.67 -13.95 -17.09
N TYR A 64 -7.59 -13.73 -18.02
CA TYR A 64 -8.90 -13.14 -17.74
C TYR A 64 -9.99 -14.17 -17.86
N PRO A 65 -10.79 -14.44 -16.81
CA PRO A 65 -11.81 -15.49 -16.84
C PRO A 65 -13.01 -15.14 -17.74
N THR A 66 -13.22 -13.87 -18.04
CA THR A 66 -14.31 -13.41 -18.94
C THR A 66 -13.86 -12.22 -19.79
N GLU A 67 -14.53 -12.01 -20.93
CA GLU A 67 -14.28 -10.85 -21.79
C GLU A 67 -14.59 -9.51 -21.08
N LYS A 68 -15.54 -9.49 -20.14
CA LYS A 68 -15.87 -8.29 -19.35
C LYS A 68 -14.73 -7.89 -18.43
N THR A 69 -14.05 -8.86 -17.81
CA THR A 69 -12.89 -8.59 -16.93
C THR A 69 -11.70 -8.09 -17.74
N LYS A 70 -11.43 -8.71 -18.89
CA LYS A 70 -10.37 -8.28 -19.80
C LYS A 70 -10.62 -6.86 -20.32
N ARG A 71 -11.85 -6.58 -20.73
CA ARG A 71 -12.25 -5.25 -21.23
C ARG A 71 -12.02 -4.17 -20.18
N SER A 72 -12.49 -4.37 -18.95
CA SER A 72 -12.32 -3.44 -17.86
C SER A 72 -10.83 -3.17 -17.58
N ASN A 73 -10.04 -4.23 -17.44
CA ASN A 73 -8.63 -4.12 -17.09
C ASN A 73 -7.80 -3.47 -18.21
N MET A 74 -8.03 -3.83 -19.45
CA MET A 74 -7.32 -3.24 -20.60
C MET A 74 -7.68 -1.76 -20.79
N LYS A 75 -8.93 -1.37 -20.54
CA LYS A 75 -9.44 -0.01 -20.70
C LYS A 75 -8.96 0.93 -19.60
N HIS A 76 -9.08 0.52 -18.34
CA HIS A 76 -8.82 1.37 -17.19
C HIS A 76 -7.45 1.15 -16.56
N ARG A 77 -6.87 -0.04 -16.73
CA ARG A 77 -5.55 -0.45 -16.23
C ARG A 77 -5.34 -0.14 -14.74
N PRO A 78 -6.29 -0.51 -13.86
CA PRO A 78 -6.15 -0.28 -12.44
C PRO A 78 -5.10 -1.23 -11.85
N ILE A 79 -4.35 -0.73 -10.89
CA ILE A 79 -3.45 -1.52 -10.03
C ILE A 79 -3.69 -1.14 -8.58
N GLY A 80 -3.28 -2.00 -7.64
CA GLY A 80 -3.38 -1.73 -6.21
C GLY A 80 -2.06 -2.00 -5.51
N ILE A 81 -1.38 -0.93 -5.13
CA ILE A 81 -0.16 -0.99 -4.33
C ILE A 81 -0.53 -0.76 -2.87
N GLY A 82 -0.13 -1.69 -2.00
CA GLY A 82 -0.28 -1.61 -0.56
C GLY A 82 1.05 -1.80 0.15
N VAL A 83 0.96 -1.98 1.46
CA VAL A 83 2.11 -2.14 2.34
C VAL A 83 1.91 -3.32 3.27
N GLN A 84 2.99 -3.80 3.87
CA GLN A 84 3.00 -4.72 5.00
C GLN A 84 4.10 -4.32 5.97
N GLY A 85 3.92 -4.61 7.25
CA GLY A 85 4.93 -4.34 8.26
C GLY A 85 5.04 -2.88 8.67
N LEU A 86 3.93 -2.11 8.71
CA LEU A 86 3.98 -0.76 9.30
C LEU A 86 4.34 -0.83 10.78
N ALA A 87 3.72 -1.74 11.55
CA ALA A 87 4.05 -1.92 12.96
C ALA A 87 5.52 -2.31 13.16
N ASP A 88 6.04 -3.22 12.32
CA ASP A 88 7.46 -3.59 12.33
C ASP A 88 8.38 -2.39 12.09
N ALA A 89 8.07 -1.59 11.07
CA ALA A 89 8.85 -0.41 10.73
C ALA A 89 8.86 0.61 11.88
N LEU A 90 7.72 0.88 12.50
CA LEU A 90 7.62 1.81 13.64
C LEU A 90 8.40 1.30 14.85
N ILE A 91 8.29 0.01 15.17
CA ILE A 91 9.10 -0.60 16.24
C ILE A 91 10.60 -0.47 15.95
N MET A 92 11.04 -0.71 14.71
CA MET A 92 12.43 -0.58 14.31
C MET A 92 12.95 0.87 14.38
N LEU A 93 12.05 1.84 14.27
CA LEU A 93 12.32 3.28 14.46
C LEU A 93 12.25 3.72 15.93
N ASP A 94 11.95 2.80 16.87
CA ASP A 94 11.68 3.06 18.29
C ASP A 94 10.47 3.98 18.52
N LEU A 95 9.46 3.91 17.66
CA LEU A 95 8.26 4.74 17.74
C LEU A 95 7.05 3.93 18.24
N PRO A 96 6.34 4.38 19.29
CA PRO A 96 5.04 3.84 19.67
C PRO A 96 4.04 4.03 18.51
N PHE A 97 3.20 3.02 18.25
CA PHE A 97 2.33 2.98 17.08
C PHE A 97 1.44 4.22 16.92
N THR A 98 0.91 4.75 18.02
CA THR A 98 -0.03 5.89 18.02
C THR A 98 0.62 7.25 18.32
N SER A 99 1.96 7.32 18.34
CA SER A 99 2.67 8.59 18.57
C SER A 99 2.50 9.58 17.42
N ASN A 100 2.72 10.85 17.66
CA ASN A 100 2.64 11.88 16.62
C ASN A 100 3.69 11.66 15.53
N GLU A 101 4.88 11.19 15.92
CA GLU A 101 5.96 10.84 15.01
C GLU A 101 5.54 9.67 14.10
N SER A 102 4.87 8.67 14.65
CA SER A 102 4.33 7.53 13.88
C SER A 102 3.25 7.97 12.90
N LYS A 103 2.38 8.90 13.27
CA LYS A 103 1.37 9.50 12.39
C LYS A 103 2.03 10.21 11.20
N GLU A 104 3.10 10.97 11.45
CA GLU A 104 3.83 11.64 10.37
C GLU A 104 4.58 10.65 9.46
N VAL A 105 5.24 9.63 10.02
CA VAL A 105 5.87 8.55 9.23
C VAL A 105 4.85 7.83 8.36
N ASN A 106 3.70 7.47 8.93
CA ASN A 106 2.60 6.84 8.20
C ASN A 106 2.13 7.70 7.02
N LYS A 107 1.91 8.98 7.22
CA LYS A 107 1.51 9.93 6.18
C LYS A 107 2.56 10.03 5.06
N LEU A 108 3.83 10.23 5.42
CA LEU A 108 4.92 10.36 4.47
C LEU A 108 5.18 9.08 3.66
N ILE A 109 4.97 7.90 4.24
CA ILE A 109 5.04 6.62 3.53
C ILE A 109 4.02 6.60 2.38
N PHE A 110 2.76 6.91 2.66
CA PHE A 110 1.70 6.86 1.65
C PHE A 110 1.81 8.01 0.64
N GLU A 111 2.27 9.19 1.06
CA GLU A 111 2.62 10.28 0.14
C GLU A 111 3.71 9.85 -0.84
N THR A 112 4.76 9.18 -0.36
CA THR A 112 5.86 8.66 -1.17
C THR A 112 5.36 7.62 -2.18
N ILE A 113 4.57 6.66 -1.74
CA ILE A 113 4.01 5.61 -2.61
C ILE A 113 3.11 6.24 -3.68
N TYR A 114 2.26 7.19 -3.31
CA TYR A 114 1.36 7.84 -4.25
C TYR A 114 2.12 8.67 -5.28
N HIS A 115 3.10 9.47 -4.85
CA HIS A 115 3.96 10.24 -5.77
C HIS A 115 4.70 9.32 -6.74
N ALA A 116 5.41 8.32 -6.23
CA ALA A 116 6.22 7.41 -7.02
C ALA A 116 5.39 6.61 -8.04
N SER A 117 4.22 6.14 -7.64
CA SER A 117 3.32 5.39 -8.52
C SER A 117 2.73 6.28 -9.64
N LEU A 118 2.34 7.52 -9.32
CA LEU A 118 1.90 8.50 -10.31
C LEU A 118 3.03 8.87 -11.29
N GLU A 119 4.23 9.11 -10.77
CA GLU A 119 5.39 9.44 -11.60
C GLU A 119 5.73 8.28 -12.55
N ALA A 120 5.78 7.04 -12.06
CA ALA A 120 6.04 5.87 -12.89
C ALA A 120 4.94 5.65 -13.94
N SER A 121 3.68 5.79 -13.57
CA SER A 121 2.54 5.68 -14.49
C SER A 121 2.57 6.77 -15.58
N ASN A 122 2.99 7.99 -15.24
CA ASN A 122 3.19 9.09 -16.19
C ASN A 122 4.39 8.81 -17.10
N GLU A 123 5.53 8.31 -16.58
CA GLU A 123 6.69 7.92 -17.40
C GLU A 123 6.34 6.86 -18.44
N ILE A 124 5.58 5.83 -18.05
CA ILE A 124 5.10 4.79 -18.98
C ILE A 124 4.23 5.43 -20.05
N SER A 125 3.33 6.34 -19.70
CA SER A 125 2.48 7.05 -20.66
C SER A 125 3.29 7.88 -21.65
N ILE A 126 4.32 8.60 -21.19
CA ILE A 126 5.24 9.38 -22.01
C ILE A 126 6.00 8.47 -23.00
N GLU A 127 6.56 7.36 -22.50
CA GLU A 127 7.32 6.43 -23.33
C GLU A 127 6.45 5.81 -24.41
N ARG A 128 5.24 5.34 -24.05
CA ARG A 128 4.27 4.82 -25.00
C ARG A 128 3.85 5.85 -26.04
N THR A 129 3.59 7.09 -25.63
CA THR A 129 3.28 8.19 -26.56
C THR A 129 4.39 8.38 -27.58
N LYS A 130 5.66 8.36 -27.17
CA LYS A 130 6.81 8.47 -28.07
C LYS A 130 6.87 7.31 -29.08
N ILE A 131 6.61 6.08 -28.63
CA ILE A 131 6.60 4.89 -29.49
C ILE A 131 5.47 5.01 -30.51
N LEU A 132 4.25 5.29 -30.06
CA LEU A 132 3.05 5.38 -30.91
C LEU A 132 3.13 6.52 -31.93
N THR A 133 3.64 7.68 -31.56
CA THR A 133 3.83 8.81 -32.50
C THR A 133 4.91 8.55 -33.53
N ARG A 134 5.86 7.66 -33.25
CA ARG A 134 6.89 7.23 -34.23
C ARG A 134 6.46 6.05 -35.08
N TYR A 135 5.31 5.47 -34.79
CA TYR A 135 4.80 4.32 -35.54
C TYR A 135 4.46 4.70 -36.99
N LYS A 136 5.09 4.02 -37.95
CA LYS A 136 4.94 4.27 -39.39
C LYS A 136 4.16 3.14 -40.11
N GLY A 137 3.34 2.39 -39.37
CA GLY A 137 2.51 1.32 -39.94
C GLY A 137 3.22 0.00 -40.25
N LYS A 138 4.49 -0.18 -39.84
CA LYS A 138 5.19 -1.44 -40.06
C LYS A 138 4.73 -2.51 -39.06
N GLU A 139 4.50 -3.71 -39.55
CA GLU A 139 3.94 -4.83 -38.76
C GLU A 139 4.79 -5.19 -37.54
N TRP A 140 6.11 -5.16 -37.63
CA TRP A 140 6.99 -5.44 -36.50
C TRP A 140 6.86 -4.40 -35.35
N GLN A 141 6.50 -3.16 -35.68
CA GLN A 141 6.28 -2.09 -34.68
C GLN A 141 4.95 -2.33 -33.94
N ARG A 142 3.91 -2.88 -34.60
CA ARG A 142 2.65 -3.26 -33.98
C ARG A 142 2.87 -4.35 -32.92
N LYS A 143 3.72 -5.32 -33.17
CA LYS A 143 4.01 -6.44 -32.26
C LYS A 143 4.69 -6.01 -30.96
N LEU A 144 5.31 -4.83 -30.94
CA LEU A 144 5.95 -4.28 -29.73
C LEU A 144 4.95 -3.66 -28.73
N ILE A 145 3.70 -3.47 -29.14
CA ILE A 145 2.66 -2.81 -28.34
C ILE A 145 1.44 -3.71 -28.30
N PRO A 146 1.30 -4.59 -27.28
CA PRO A 146 0.27 -5.63 -27.24
C PRO A 146 -1.17 -5.12 -27.38
N ASP A 147 -1.43 -3.89 -26.96
CA ASP A 147 -2.76 -3.26 -26.97
C ASP A 147 -2.85 -2.05 -27.93
N PHE A 148 -1.99 -2.03 -28.94
CA PHE A 148 -1.90 -0.93 -29.90
C PHE A 148 -3.24 -0.54 -30.54
N GLU A 149 -3.99 -1.52 -31.05
CA GLU A 149 -5.27 -1.27 -31.70
C GLU A 149 -6.31 -0.69 -30.74
N ALA A 150 -6.39 -1.23 -29.52
CA ALA A 150 -7.30 -0.73 -28.49
C ALA A 150 -6.97 0.72 -28.12
N ILE A 151 -5.68 1.03 -27.94
CA ILE A 151 -5.23 2.39 -27.64
C ILE A 151 -5.57 3.36 -28.76
N MET A 152 -5.30 2.98 -30.01
CA MET A 152 -5.56 3.85 -31.16
C MET A 152 -7.06 4.03 -31.41
N ALA A 153 -7.88 3.03 -31.10
CA ALA A 153 -9.35 3.10 -31.28
C ALA A 153 -10.02 3.96 -30.19
N GLU A 154 -9.53 3.91 -28.95
CA GLU A 154 -10.23 4.50 -27.79
C GLU A 154 -9.70 5.89 -27.39
N ASN A 155 -8.42 6.19 -27.58
CA ASN A 155 -7.80 7.40 -27.02
C ASN A 155 -7.73 8.60 -27.96
N GLY A 156 -8.12 8.48 -29.20
CA GLY A 156 -7.80 9.55 -30.13
C GLY A 156 -6.30 9.88 -30.13
N LYS A 157 -5.90 10.99 -30.74
CA LYS A 157 -4.46 11.34 -30.90
C LYS A 157 -3.83 12.04 -29.70
N SER A 158 -4.61 12.51 -28.72
CA SER A 158 -4.10 13.42 -27.67
C SER A 158 -3.40 12.70 -26.50
N PHE A 159 -3.88 11.52 -26.09
CA PHE A 159 -3.36 10.76 -24.92
C PHE A 159 -3.12 9.29 -25.24
N CYS A 160 -2.51 9.01 -26.38
CA CYS A 160 -2.34 7.63 -26.87
C CYS A 160 -1.49 6.71 -25.96
N GLY A 161 -0.70 7.25 -25.06
CA GLY A 161 0.06 6.48 -24.06
C GLY A 161 -0.69 6.20 -22.77
N ALA A 162 -1.74 6.94 -22.46
CA ALA A 162 -2.52 6.85 -21.24
C ALA A 162 -3.52 5.67 -21.25
N TYR A 163 -4.19 5.42 -20.11
CA TYR A 163 -5.34 4.52 -20.07
C TYR A 163 -6.53 5.11 -20.85
N SER A 164 -7.39 4.28 -21.42
CA SER A 164 -8.36 4.72 -22.43
C SER A 164 -9.39 5.74 -21.93
N SER A 165 -9.75 5.69 -20.66
CA SER A 165 -10.71 6.63 -20.04
C SER A 165 -10.04 7.81 -19.31
N PHE A 166 -8.80 8.16 -19.66
CA PHE A 166 -8.07 9.25 -19.00
C PHE A 166 -8.69 10.63 -19.26
N GLU A 167 -9.15 10.87 -20.48
CA GLU A 167 -9.70 12.16 -20.86
C GLU A 167 -10.93 12.51 -20.00
N ASN A 168 -10.99 13.76 -19.51
CA ASN A 168 -11.99 14.27 -18.56
C ASN A 168 -11.94 13.69 -17.14
N SER A 169 -10.99 12.79 -16.83
CA SER A 169 -10.75 12.32 -15.47
C SER A 169 -10.29 13.45 -14.53
N PRO A 170 -10.38 13.28 -13.20
CA PRO A 170 -9.80 14.24 -12.25
C PRO A 170 -8.31 14.49 -12.52
N ALA A 171 -7.53 13.44 -12.78
CA ALA A 171 -6.11 13.54 -13.07
C ALA A 171 -5.82 14.36 -14.34
N HIS A 172 -6.64 14.21 -15.39
CA HIS A 172 -6.55 15.07 -16.59
C HIS A 172 -6.77 16.55 -16.25
N LYS A 173 -7.65 16.86 -15.31
CA LYS A 173 -7.89 18.22 -14.82
C LYS A 173 -6.80 18.71 -13.86
N GLY A 174 -5.85 17.87 -13.49
CA GLY A 174 -4.79 18.17 -12.52
C GLY A 174 -5.24 18.06 -11.07
N ILE A 175 -6.34 17.34 -10.82
CA ILE A 175 -6.90 17.09 -9.48
C ILE A 175 -6.44 15.69 -9.06
N LEU A 176 -5.64 15.61 -8.01
CA LEU A 176 -5.16 14.38 -7.39
C LEU A 176 -5.91 14.08 -6.09
N GLN A 177 -5.64 12.94 -5.47
CA GLN A 177 -6.39 12.48 -4.30
C GLN A 177 -6.35 13.49 -3.13
N PHE A 178 -5.18 14.01 -2.80
CA PHE A 178 -5.03 14.99 -1.73
C PHE A 178 -5.74 16.33 -2.01
N ASP A 179 -5.90 16.72 -3.28
CA ASP A 179 -6.71 17.90 -3.63
C ASP A 179 -8.20 17.69 -3.29
N MET A 180 -8.72 16.47 -3.58
CA MET A 180 -10.10 16.12 -3.25
C MET A 180 -10.35 16.06 -1.74
N TRP A 181 -9.32 15.77 -0.95
CA TRP A 181 -9.36 15.78 0.51
C TRP A 181 -9.05 17.14 1.12
N ASN A 182 -8.72 18.14 0.29
CA ASN A 182 -8.26 19.46 0.72
C ASN A 182 -7.05 19.40 1.67
N VAL A 183 -6.12 18.47 1.41
CA VAL A 183 -4.89 18.28 2.16
C VAL A 183 -3.72 18.84 1.37
N LYS A 184 -2.87 19.64 2.04
CA LYS A 184 -1.61 20.10 1.44
C LYS A 184 -0.55 19.02 1.61
N PRO A 185 0.05 18.50 0.52
CA PRO A 185 1.16 17.55 0.61
C PRO A 185 2.42 18.22 1.18
N SER A 186 3.40 17.42 1.58
CA SER A 186 4.69 17.94 2.04
C SER A 186 5.48 18.56 0.89
N ASP A 187 6.55 19.29 1.22
CA ASP A 187 7.47 19.87 0.24
C ASP A 187 8.55 18.86 -0.23
N ARG A 188 8.39 17.57 0.09
CA ARG A 188 9.32 16.50 -0.29
C ARG A 188 9.39 16.29 -1.80
N TYR A 189 8.27 16.47 -2.51
CA TYR A 189 8.15 16.22 -3.94
C TYR A 189 7.64 17.45 -4.70
N ASP A 190 8.08 17.62 -5.94
CA ASP A 190 7.55 18.66 -6.84
C ASP A 190 6.23 18.21 -7.49
N TRP A 191 5.17 18.30 -6.71
CA TRP A 191 3.81 17.99 -7.14
C TRP A 191 3.33 18.86 -8.32
N SER A 192 3.80 20.12 -8.39
CA SER A 192 3.44 21.03 -9.47
C SER A 192 3.99 20.55 -10.81
N ARG A 193 5.26 20.12 -10.83
CA ARG A 193 5.90 19.55 -12.01
C ARG A 193 5.19 18.26 -12.46
N LEU A 194 4.89 17.36 -11.52
CA LEU A 194 4.22 16.11 -11.81
C LEU A 194 2.80 16.34 -12.37
N LYS A 195 1.99 17.23 -11.77
CA LYS A 195 0.66 17.60 -12.26
C LYS A 195 0.72 18.17 -13.68
N LYS A 196 1.68 19.05 -13.99
CA LYS A 196 1.89 19.58 -15.35
C LYS A 196 2.19 18.47 -16.36
N SER A 197 3.04 17.51 -15.98
CA SER A 197 3.38 16.37 -16.83
C SER A 197 2.17 15.44 -17.06
N ILE A 198 1.42 15.13 -16.01
CA ILE A 198 0.20 14.32 -16.09
C ILE A 198 -0.83 14.97 -17.03
N LYS A 199 -1.08 16.27 -16.88
CA LYS A 199 -2.02 17.00 -17.77
C LYS A 199 -1.59 16.95 -19.24
N LYS A 200 -0.29 16.89 -19.50
CA LYS A 200 0.26 16.89 -20.86
C LYS A 200 0.30 15.52 -21.51
N TYR A 201 0.67 14.49 -20.76
CA TYR A 201 0.97 13.17 -21.29
C TYR A 201 0.04 12.06 -20.76
N GLY A 202 -0.75 12.33 -19.74
CA GLY A 202 -1.64 11.38 -19.10
C GLY A 202 -0.94 10.42 -18.12
N LEU A 203 -1.72 9.47 -17.62
CA LEU A 203 -1.29 8.35 -16.78
C LEU A 203 -1.58 7.04 -17.50
N ARG A 204 -0.70 6.05 -17.34
CA ARG A 204 -0.92 4.71 -17.88
C ARG A 204 -1.97 3.91 -17.10
N ASN A 205 -2.10 4.16 -15.80
CA ASN A 205 -2.98 3.46 -14.87
C ASN A 205 -4.00 4.43 -14.27
N SER A 206 -5.27 4.02 -14.23
CA SER A 206 -6.35 4.87 -13.68
C SER A 206 -6.33 4.96 -12.16
N LEU A 207 -5.93 3.88 -11.49
CA LEU A 207 -5.85 3.75 -10.03
C LEU A 207 -4.55 3.04 -9.67
N LEU A 208 -3.97 3.39 -8.51
CA LEU A 208 -2.61 3.01 -8.17
C LEU A 208 -2.45 2.45 -6.75
N VAL A 209 -3.10 3.05 -5.75
CA VAL A 209 -2.90 2.73 -4.33
C VAL A 209 -4.16 2.14 -3.74
N ALA A 210 -4.06 0.93 -3.21
CA ALA A 210 -5.14 0.19 -2.56
C ALA A 210 -4.53 -0.76 -1.51
N PRO A 211 -4.34 -0.32 -0.26
CA PRO A 211 -3.75 -1.14 0.78
C PRO A 211 -4.65 -2.32 1.15
N MET A 212 -4.22 -3.52 0.74
CA MET A 212 -4.86 -4.80 0.98
C MET A 212 -4.42 -5.42 2.32
N PRO A 213 -5.13 -6.46 2.84
CA PRO A 213 -4.82 -7.08 4.15
C PRO A 213 -3.46 -7.74 4.27
N THR A 214 -2.88 -8.24 3.18
CA THR A 214 -1.58 -8.95 3.12
C THR A 214 -1.45 -10.21 3.98
N ALA A 215 -2.57 -10.87 4.31
CA ALA A 215 -2.61 -11.99 5.25
C ALA A 215 -1.59 -13.11 5.01
N SER A 216 -1.33 -13.49 3.74
CA SER A 216 -0.36 -14.53 3.39
C SER A 216 1.04 -13.97 3.12
N THR A 217 1.12 -12.86 2.39
CA THR A 217 2.40 -12.27 1.96
C THR A 217 3.19 -11.68 3.14
N ALA A 218 2.50 -11.11 4.13
CA ALA A 218 3.13 -10.62 5.35
C ALA A 218 3.80 -11.76 6.13
N GLN A 219 3.16 -12.92 6.19
CA GLN A 219 3.73 -14.09 6.86
C GLN A 219 4.98 -14.64 6.17
N ILE A 220 4.96 -14.69 4.83
CA ILE A 220 6.12 -15.16 4.04
C ILE A 220 7.35 -14.30 4.32
N LEU A 221 7.16 -12.99 4.48
CA LEU A 221 8.25 -12.04 4.73
C LEU A 221 8.53 -11.79 6.23
N GLY A 222 7.74 -12.40 7.13
CA GLY A 222 7.90 -12.25 8.58
C GLY A 222 7.57 -10.86 9.09
N ASN A 223 6.59 -10.19 8.47
CA ASN A 223 6.04 -8.90 8.87
C ASN A 223 4.69 -9.05 9.56
N ASN A 224 4.29 -8.03 10.32
CA ASN A 224 2.89 -7.82 10.67
C ASN A 224 2.06 -7.46 9.42
N GLU A 225 0.76 -7.73 9.47
CA GLU A 225 -0.11 -7.54 8.31
C GLU A 225 -0.32 -6.06 7.99
N CYS A 226 -0.26 -5.71 6.71
CA CYS A 226 -0.62 -4.41 6.16
C CYS A 226 -0.05 -3.22 6.97
N PHE A 227 -0.92 -2.32 7.37
CA PHE A 227 -0.67 -1.17 8.25
C PHE A 227 -1.30 -1.38 9.65
N GLU A 228 -1.68 -2.61 9.99
CA GLU A 228 -2.33 -2.93 11.25
C GLU A 228 -1.35 -2.84 12.42
N PRO A 229 -1.83 -2.44 13.62
CA PRO A 229 -1.08 -2.60 14.85
C PRO A 229 -0.94 -4.08 15.21
N LEU A 230 -0.07 -4.40 16.16
CA LEU A 230 0.05 -5.76 16.69
C LEU A 230 -1.23 -6.16 17.43
N THR A 231 -1.74 -7.36 17.16
CA THR A 231 -2.87 -7.93 17.91
C THR A 231 -2.42 -8.65 19.18
N SER A 232 -1.19 -9.14 19.19
CA SER A 232 -0.57 -9.82 20.32
C SER A 232 0.95 -9.87 20.10
N ASN A 233 1.74 -9.83 21.17
CA ASN A 233 3.19 -10.01 21.11
C ASN A 233 3.60 -11.49 21.10
N ILE A 234 2.73 -12.38 21.59
CA ILE A 234 2.94 -13.84 21.55
C ILE A 234 1.58 -14.50 21.29
N TYR A 235 1.48 -15.30 20.24
CA TYR A 235 0.25 -16.01 19.91
C TYR A 235 0.52 -17.38 19.29
N SER A 236 -0.44 -18.30 19.42
CA SER A 236 -0.41 -19.57 18.74
C SER A 236 -1.02 -19.46 17.33
N ARG A 237 -0.32 -20.01 16.35
CA ARG A 237 -0.79 -20.11 14.98
C ARG A 237 -0.98 -21.57 14.59
N ARG A 238 -2.21 -21.92 14.25
CA ARG A 238 -2.55 -23.23 13.73
C ARG A 238 -2.51 -23.26 12.21
N THR A 239 -1.75 -24.21 11.66
CA THR A 239 -1.65 -24.47 10.21
C THR A 239 -1.92 -25.94 9.92
N LEU A 240 -1.98 -26.31 8.65
CA LEU A 240 -2.05 -27.74 8.25
C LEU A 240 -0.82 -28.55 8.72
N ALA A 241 0.32 -27.91 8.89
CA ALA A 241 1.56 -28.55 9.35
C ALA A 241 1.69 -28.66 10.89
N GLY A 242 0.77 -28.05 11.64
CA GLY A 242 0.79 -28.06 13.11
C GLY A 242 0.48 -26.71 13.73
N GLU A 243 0.67 -26.63 15.04
CA GLU A 243 0.52 -25.44 15.85
C GLU A 243 1.89 -24.86 16.22
N PHE A 244 2.08 -23.58 15.98
CA PHE A 244 3.34 -22.89 16.18
C PHE A 244 3.15 -21.69 17.08
N LEU A 245 4.02 -21.52 18.06
CA LEU A 245 4.09 -20.32 18.88
C LEU A 245 4.85 -19.23 18.10
N VAL A 246 4.18 -18.12 17.82
CA VAL A 246 4.78 -16.95 17.16
C VAL A 246 5.09 -15.90 18.21
N VAL A 247 6.34 -15.49 18.27
CA VAL A 247 6.85 -14.48 19.21
C VAL A 247 7.26 -13.23 18.44
N ASN A 248 6.89 -12.06 18.95
CA ASN A 248 7.40 -10.81 18.43
C ASN A 248 8.91 -10.73 18.65
N LYS A 249 9.66 -10.91 17.57
CA LYS A 249 11.14 -10.97 17.58
C LYS A 249 11.80 -9.72 18.16
N TYR A 250 11.18 -8.55 17.92
CA TYR A 250 11.72 -7.26 18.40
C TYR A 250 11.55 -7.13 19.91
N LEU A 251 10.39 -7.53 20.44
CA LEU A 251 10.16 -7.56 21.89
C LEU A 251 11.11 -8.54 22.56
N GLN A 252 11.28 -9.74 21.99
CA GLN A 252 12.22 -10.74 22.52
C GLN A 252 13.63 -10.18 22.58
N ASP A 253 14.11 -9.53 21.50
CA ASP A 253 15.44 -8.93 21.44
C ASP A 253 15.63 -7.83 22.50
N ASP A 254 14.66 -6.94 22.63
CA ASP A 254 14.73 -5.83 23.60
C ASP A 254 14.67 -6.33 25.04
N LEU A 255 13.79 -7.27 25.35
CA LEU A 255 13.72 -7.86 26.69
C LEU A 255 14.97 -8.71 27.03
N THR A 256 15.58 -9.35 26.03
CA THR A 256 16.84 -10.07 26.21
C THR A 256 17.98 -9.12 26.54
N LYS A 257 18.10 -8.00 25.82
CA LYS A 257 19.10 -6.96 26.11
C LYS A 257 18.94 -6.35 27.51
N LEU A 258 17.70 -6.23 27.98
CA LEU A 258 17.38 -5.73 29.32
C LEU A 258 17.52 -6.81 30.42
N GLY A 259 17.82 -8.06 30.07
CA GLY A 259 17.95 -9.18 31.00
C GLY A 259 16.62 -9.72 31.54
N PHE A 260 15.49 -9.35 30.93
CA PHE A 260 14.16 -9.77 31.41
C PHE A 260 13.61 -11.00 30.67
N TRP A 261 14.12 -11.37 29.50
CA TRP A 261 13.58 -12.49 28.74
C TRP A 261 13.87 -13.84 29.40
N ASN A 262 12.84 -14.54 29.84
CA ASN A 262 12.89 -15.90 30.39
C ASN A 262 11.52 -16.60 30.24
N GLU A 263 11.44 -17.89 30.59
CA GLU A 263 10.20 -18.68 30.48
C GLU A 263 9.05 -18.12 31.32
N THR A 264 9.33 -17.56 32.51
CA THR A 264 8.29 -16.96 33.37
C THR A 264 7.68 -15.73 32.69
N ILE A 265 8.50 -14.85 32.13
CA ILE A 265 8.03 -13.65 31.39
C ILE A 265 7.25 -14.09 30.15
N LYS A 266 7.76 -15.04 29.36
CA LYS A 266 7.08 -15.58 28.18
C LYS A 266 5.68 -16.12 28.54
N ASN A 267 5.57 -16.95 29.56
CA ASN A 267 4.30 -17.53 29.99
C ASN A 267 3.34 -16.46 30.49
N SER A 268 3.83 -15.48 31.24
CA SER A 268 3.01 -14.36 31.70
C SER A 268 2.48 -13.49 30.55
N ILE A 269 3.26 -13.28 29.47
CA ILE A 269 2.77 -12.60 28.27
C ILE A 269 1.65 -13.40 27.61
N ILE A 270 1.77 -14.72 27.51
CA ILE A 270 0.74 -15.61 26.95
C ILE A 270 -0.54 -15.54 27.79
N GLU A 271 -0.44 -15.66 29.11
CA GLU A 271 -1.57 -15.59 30.05
C GLU A 271 -2.32 -14.24 29.95
N ASN A 272 -1.60 -13.16 29.65
CA ASN A 272 -2.15 -11.81 29.46
C ASN A 272 -2.43 -11.48 27.97
N LYS A 273 -2.79 -12.49 27.17
CA LYS A 273 -3.21 -12.34 25.76
C LYS A 273 -2.18 -11.59 24.88
N GLY A 274 -0.90 -11.67 25.22
CA GLY A 274 0.19 -11.02 24.49
C GLY A 274 0.53 -9.60 24.96
N SER A 275 -0.12 -9.09 26.01
CA SER A 275 0.18 -7.81 26.64
C SER A 275 1.44 -7.87 27.50
N ILE A 276 2.16 -6.75 27.57
CA ILE A 276 3.27 -6.54 28.51
C ILE A 276 3.01 -5.41 29.51
N GLN A 277 1.80 -4.86 29.53
CA GLN A 277 1.48 -3.68 30.33
C GLN A 277 1.50 -3.94 31.84
N HIS A 278 1.24 -5.17 32.27
CA HIS A 278 1.18 -5.59 33.67
C HIS A 278 2.56 -5.70 34.34
N PHE A 279 3.67 -5.73 33.59
CA PHE A 279 5.00 -5.83 34.16
C PHE A 279 5.48 -4.49 34.74
N ILE A 280 5.70 -4.44 36.07
CA ILE A 280 6.19 -3.23 36.76
C ILE A 280 7.66 -2.93 36.41
N GLN A 281 8.47 -3.98 36.24
CA GLN A 281 9.92 -3.90 35.99
C GLN A 281 10.29 -3.51 34.56
N ILE A 282 9.36 -3.59 33.60
CA ILE A 282 9.62 -3.21 32.22
C ILE A 282 9.45 -1.69 32.06
N PRO A 283 10.44 -0.98 31.47
CA PRO A 283 10.35 0.47 31.26
C PRO A 283 9.12 0.88 30.45
N ASN A 284 8.54 2.03 30.80
CA ASN A 284 7.33 2.52 30.12
C ASN A 284 7.52 2.73 28.61
N GLU A 285 8.72 3.15 28.18
CA GLU A 285 9.06 3.32 26.78
C GLU A 285 8.90 2.00 26.00
N ILE A 286 9.34 0.89 26.57
CA ILE A 286 9.17 -0.45 25.99
C ILE A 286 7.68 -0.84 25.97
N LYS A 287 6.95 -0.56 27.06
CA LYS A 287 5.51 -0.85 27.11
C LYS A 287 4.73 -0.08 26.04
N GLU A 288 5.01 1.21 25.86
CA GLU A 288 4.37 2.03 24.83
C GLU A 288 4.68 1.52 23.42
N LYS A 289 5.93 1.13 23.13
CA LYS A 289 6.37 0.61 21.83
C LYS A 289 5.69 -0.71 21.45
N TYR A 290 5.43 -1.58 22.43
CA TYR A 290 4.85 -2.91 22.21
C TYR A 290 3.39 -3.02 22.63
N LYS A 291 2.67 -1.90 22.72
CA LYS A 291 1.21 -1.92 22.88
C LYS A 291 0.56 -2.75 21.79
N ILE A 292 -0.39 -3.56 22.19
CA ILE A 292 -1.24 -4.30 21.27
C ILE A 292 -2.52 -3.53 20.99
N VAL A 293 -3.25 -3.89 19.94
CA VAL A 293 -4.41 -3.14 19.47
C VAL A 293 -5.50 -2.95 20.55
N TRP A 294 -5.65 -3.93 21.46
CA TRP A 294 -6.62 -3.89 22.57
C TRP A 294 -6.30 -2.81 23.62
N GLU A 295 -5.07 -2.30 23.62
CA GLU A 295 -4.57 -1.26 24.53
C GLU A 295 -4.57 0.14 23.88
N MET A 296 -5.03 0.23 22.61
CA MET A 296 -5.06 1.45 21.83
C MET A 296 -6.49 2.02 21.74
N LYS A 297 -6.61 3.33 21.61
CA LYS A 297 -7.89 3.94 21.28
C LYS A 297 -8.15 3.78 19.79
N MET A 298 -9.32 3.25 19.42
CA MET A 298 -9.70 3.11 18.00
C MET A 298 -9.71 4.44 17.26
N LYS A 299 -9.91 5.55 17.96
CA LYS A 299 -9.79 6.88 17.38
C LYS A 299 -8.39 7.11 16.78
N ASP A 300 -7.31 6.68 17.43
CA ASP A 300 -5.95 6.84 16.90
C ASP A 300 -5.75 6.03 15.62
N ILE A 301 -6.32 4.83 15.54
CA ILE A 301 -6.30 3.99 14.34
C ILE A 301 -7.07 4.67 13.19
N ILE A 302 -8.22 5.27 13.48
CA ILE A 302 -9.03 6.02 12.50
C ILE A 302 -8.28 7.27 12.05
N ASP A 303 -7.67 8.02 12.97
CA ASP A 303 -6.88 9.21 12.64
C ASP A 303 -5.71 8.85 11.69
N MET A 304 -4.96 7.77 12.00
CA MET A 304 -3.89 7.29 11.10
C MET A 304 -4.43 6.85 9.72
N ALA A 305 -5.63 6.26 9.67
CA ALA A 305 -6.28 5.90 8.42
C ALA A 305 -6.71 7.13 7.61
N ALA A 306 -7.17 8.19 8.28
CA ALA A 306 -7.51 9.46 7.66
C ALA A 306 -6.27 10.18 7.12
N ASP A 307 -5.19 10.23 7.91
CA ASP A 307 -3.93 10.88 7.52
C ASP A 307 -3.35 10.31 6.22
N ARG A 308 -3.32 8.97 6.09
CA ARG A 308 -2.85 8.33 4.86
C ARG A 308 -3.88 8.32 3.73
N GLY A 309 -5.18 8.46 4.06
CA GLY A 309 -6.29 8.41 3.10
C GLY A 309 -6.20 9.44 2.00
N ALA A 310 -5.60 10.61 2.29
CA ALA A 310 -5.33 11.66 1.31
C ALA A 310 -4.40 11.22 0.15
N TYR A 311 -3.69 10.10 0.29
CA TYR A 311 -2.76 9.54 -0.70
C TYR A 311 -3.20 8.17 -1.22
N ILE A 312 -4.41 7.75 -0.95
CA ILE A 312 -4.98 6.47 -1.39
C ILE A 312 -6.11 6.74 -2.37
N CYS A 313 -5.90 6.40 -3.63
CA CYS A 313 -6.88 6.69 -4.70
C CYS A 313 -8.02 5.67 -4.81
N GLN A 314 -7.97 4.57 -4.07
CA GLN A 314 -9.07 3.60 -3.94
C GLN A 314 -9.63 3.62 -2.51
N SER A 315 -9.46 2.55 -1.74
CA SER A 315 -9.88 2.46 -0.34
C SER A 315 -8.82 1.72 0.48
N GLN A 316 -9.13 1.42 1.74
CA GLN A 316 -8.24 0.75 2.68
C GLN A 316 -8.94 -0.45 3.29
N SER A 317 -8.23 -1.57 3.41
CA SER A 317 -8.70 -2.68 4.24
C SER A 317 -8.41 -2.39 5.71
N LEU A 318 -9.34 -1.71 6.37
CA LEU A 318 -9.19 -1.24 7.75
C LEU A 318 -10.02 -2.07 8.70
N ASN A 319 -9.39 -2.62 9.75
CA ASN A 319 -10.06 -3.27 10.86
C ASN A 319 -10.21 -2.30 12.04
N LEU A 320 -11.39 -2.33 12.66
CA LEU A 320 -11.64 -1.72 13.96
C LEU A 320 -11.91 -2.83 14.97
N TRP A 321 -11.30 -2.71 16.13
CA TRP A 321 -11.26 -3.74 17.15
C TRP A 321 -12.13 -3.34 18.34
N MET A 322 -13.03 -4.21 18.75
CA MET A 322 -13.92 -3.96 19.87
C MET A 322 -13.98 -5.21 20.76
N GLU A 323 -13.63 -5.04 22.02
CA GLU A 323 -13.74 -6.10 23.02
C GLU A 323 -15.16 -6.10 23.58
N GLU A 324 -15.80 -7.28 23.65
CA GLU A 324 -17.13 -7.49 24.21
C GLU A 324 -18.19 -6.45 23.76
N PRO A 325 -18.51 -6.37 22.46
CA PRO A 325 -19.48 -5.38 21.99
C PRO A 325 -20.85 -5.64 22.64
N THR A 326 -21.39 -4.63 23.31
CA THR A 326 -22.77 -4.64 23.85
C THR A 326 -23.71 -4.01 22.83
N ASN A 327 -24.94 -4.54 22.75
CA ASN A 327 -26.03 -4.00 21.91
C ASN A 327 -26.39 -2.56 22.31
#